data_04d4a8c389252015b7a165b3f7242948
#
_entry.id   04d4a8c389252015b7a165b3f7242948
#
_cell.length_a   1.000
_cell.length_b   1.000
_cell.length_c   1.000
_cell.angle_alpha   90.00
_cell.angle_beta   90.00
_cell.angle_gamma   90.00
#
_symmetry.space_group_name_H-M   'P 1'
#
loop_
_entity.id
_entity.type
_entity.pdbx_description
1 polymer ?
#
loop_
_entity_poly.entity_id
_entity_poly.type
_entity_poly.pdbx_seq_one_letter_code
_entity_poly.pdbx_strand_id
1 'polypeptide(L)'
;MKTTISTLSLMIAAVVLSGHAVAETGAQPKNKDVDNGLADYTINRTIDDLSPKEIQQANRATIGCYMGCHRPAKEEVPETLSPKLAGLPAQYIYNQWADMDDVRRSGLSVQMKEFVYLLPPKVMADVAIVLSEREMKYSPNAKVVGGESWTRGKEIYDKTCKMCHGEQAVSTNERYPSFKGQMPAYIFEQLKEYRDGNRTNRDAPIMQPFAKMLSEDDYKDIIAYVTGQELKQIERMEFITGIGMPAPEGFVLPGTGQIQNFTDVKGEDSDYPGVQPRFTISESGLTTFDENTKLTWERDASRIWMTAGEGKEYCDNLELDGKTDWRYPLIKELHTIADFGEFRPAINTHAFLNMPRQSSGIWTFPVSNHPDHAWHIGFPDGHTMGQHTASTKLVRCVRADNNAAYHNLDLVDNKDGTVTENVTKRMWQQNIDFNRRKWEESLQYCENLDYAGHTDWRLPNFKEMISIGDFNKFNPSIDEEFFPDTPVKYLFWSSTAKVGTEKQNFRPLPPRKDKQDPSMYDLRGKAGGSLRWAVGYSTGAGYGLNENREMYTRCIRNP
;
A
#
# COMPACT_ATOMS: atom_id res chain seq x y z
N MET A 1 40.07 -65.92 12.27
CA MET A 1 41.19 -65.14 11.71
C MET A 1 40.81 -63.69 11.67
N LYS A 2 41.52 -62.94 12.38
CA LYS A 2 41.51 -61.53 12.75
C LYS A 2 40.96 -60.57 11.67
N THR A 3 39.86 -60.01 11.87
CA THR A 3 39.41 -58.62 12.13
C THR A 3 40.36 -57.52 11.73
N THR A 4 39.94 -56.78 10.76
CA THR A 4 40.32 -55.36 10.57
C THR A 4 39.04 -54.52 10.39
N ILE A 5 38.53 -54.07 11.52
CA ILE A 5 37.62 -52.91 11.58
C ILE A 5 38.55 -51.72 11.76
N SER A 6 38.66 -50.90 10.83
CA SER A 6 39.58 -49.79 10.84
C SER A 6 38.92 -48.51 10.35
N THR A 7 39.23 -47.48 11.06
CA THR A 7 39.57 -46.12 10.57
C THR A 7 38.57 -45.36 9.69
N LEU A 8 37.28 -45.69 9.64
CA LEU A 8 36.31 -44.82 8.96
C LEU A 8 35.35 -44.12 9.94
N SER A 9 35.45 -44.46 11.25
CA SER A 9 34.59 -43.83 12.27
C SER A 9 35.20 -42.65 13.03
N LEU A 10 36.45 -42.30 12.74
CA LEU A 10 37.15 -41.15 13.40
C LEU A 10 37.30 -39.91 12.49
N MET A 11 36.94 -39.98 11.23
CA MET A 11 36.93 -38.79 10.36
C MET A 11 35.57 -38.08 10.25
N ILE A 12 34.49 -38.64 10.80
CA ILE A 12 33.17 -37.99 10.81
C ILE A 12 32.96 -37.13 12.06
N ALA A 13 33.80 -37.31 13.11
CA ALA A 13 33.69 -36.52 14.34
C ALA A 13 34.57 -35.24 14.35
N ALA A 14 35.42 -35.00 13.34
CA ALA A 14 36.28 -33.82 13.28
C ALA A 14 35.80 -32.73 12.29
N VAL A 15 34.72 -32.97 11.54
CA VAL A 15 34.13 -31.97 10.62
C VAL A 15 32.90 -31.27 11.25
N VAL A 16 32.46 -31.68 12.43
CA VAL A 16 31.33 -31.06 13.15
C VAL A 16 31.79 -29.99 14.17
N LEU A 17 33.10 -29.71 14.30
CA LEU A 17 33.60 -28.73 15.27
C LEU A 17 34.35 -27.53 14.64
N SER A 18 34.31 -27.35 13.33
CA SER A 18 34.55 -26.06 12.70
C SER A 18 33.19 -25.46 12.23
N GLY A 19 32.31 -25.28 13.17
CA GLY A 19 31.13 -24.46 12.99
C GLY A 19 31.60 -23.05 12.68
N HIS A 20 31.60 -22.70 11.41
CA HIS A 20 31.38 -21.32 11.04
C HIS A 20 30.08 -20.97 11.73
N ALA A 21 30.12 -20.02 12.65
CA ALA A 21 28.92 -19.32 13.07
C ALA A 21 28.24 -18.84 11.78
N VAL A 22 27.19 -19.56 11.39
CA VAL A 22 26.16 -18.97 10.55
C VAL A 22 25.74 -17.80 11.41
N ALA A 23 26.08 -16.60 10.97
CA ALA A 23 25.53 -15.40 11.53
C ALA A 23 24.03 -15.68 11.57
N GLU A 24 23.46 -15.72 12.76
CA GLU A 24 22.02 -15.63 12.93
C GLU A 24 21.63 -14.45 12.05
N THR A 25 20.92 -14.73 10.98
CA THR A 25 20.26 -13.71 10.15
C THR A 25 19.51 -12.85 11.13
N GLY A 26 19.97 -11.61 11.27
CA GLY A 26 19.66 -10.73 12.36
C GLY A 26 18.19 -10.75 12.70
N ALA A 27 17.88 -11.30 13.86
CA ALA A 27 16.65 -10.95 14.53
C ALA A 27 16.63 -9.42 14.53
N GLN A 28 15.66 -8.82 13.84
CA GLN A 28 15.48 -7.38 13.87
C GLN A 28 15.68 -6.93 15.31
N PRO A 29 16.54 -5.97 15.59
CA PRO A 29 16.75 -5.52 16.95
C PRO A 29 15.35 -5.29 17.51
N LYS A 30 15.05 -5.92 18.66
CA LYS A 30 13.79 -5.68 19.35
C LYS A 30 13.78 -4.21 19.65
N ASN A 31 13.28 -3.45 18.68
CA ASN A 31 13.05 -2.04 18.81
C ASN A 31 12.25 -1.92 20.11
N LYS A 32 12.63 -1.01 20.98
CA LYS A 32 11.76 -0.56 22.06
C LYS A 32 10.63 0.24 21.39
N ASP A 33 9.92 -0.43 20.47
CA ASP A 33 8.70 0.11 19.91
C ASP A 33 7.81 0.39 21.09
N VAL A 34 7.48 1.63 21.24
CA VAL A 34 6.34 2.00 22.05
C VAL A 34 5.20 1.20 21.45
N ASP A 35 4.88 0.08 22.08
CA ASP A 35 3.70 -0.70 21.76
C ASP A 35 2.56 0.30 21.69
N ASN A 36 1.96 0.48 20.51
CA ASN A 36 0.80 1.38 20.38
C ASN A 36 -0.43 0.81 21.11
N GLY A 37 -0.24 -0.28 21.88
CA GLY A 37 -1.26 -0.93 22.69
C GLY A 37 -2.28 -1.72 21.88
N LEU A 38 -2.04 -1.95 20.59
CA LEU A 38 -2.98 -2.71 19.73
C LEU A 38 -3.05 -4.18 20.12
N ALA A 39 -1.93 -4.80 20.48
CA ALA A 39 -1.84 -6.26 20.60
C ALA A 39 -2.72 -6.87 21.70
N ASP A 40 -2.95 -6.14 22.79
CA ASP A 40 -3.63 -6.64 23.99
C ASP A 40 -4.93 -5.89 24.35
N TYR A 41 -5.43 -5.08 23.43
CA TYR A 41 -6.65 -4.33 23.68
C TYR A 41 -7.89 -5.24 23.60
N THR A 42 -8.63 -5.30 24.69
CA THR A 42 -9.91 -6.00 24.77
C THR A 42 -11.06 -5.00 24.69
N ILE A 43 -11.99 -5.23 23.77
CA ILE A 43 -13.20 -4.41 23.65
C ILE A 43 -14.18 -4.85 24.73
N ASN A 44 -14.35 -4.01 25.77
CA ASN A 44 -15.32 -4.22 26.86
C ASN A 44 -16.52 -3.25 26.74
N ARG A 45 -16.81 -2.80 25.54
CA ARG A 45 -17.85 -1.82 25.23
C ARG A 45 -18.73 -2.34 24.10
N THR A 46 -19.98 -1.92 24.10
CA THR A 46 -20.96 -2.15 23.03
C THR A 46 -21.31 -0.83 22.34
N ILE A 47 -22.18 -0.86 21.35
CA ILE A 47 -22.65 0.35 20.66
C ILE A 47 -23.39 1.29 21.63
N ASP A 48 -24.08 0.75 22.64
CA ASP A 48 -24.82 1.52 23.64
C ASP A 48 -23.91 2.29 24.58
N ASP A 49 -22.65 1.87 24.72
CA ASP A 49 -21.63 2.54 25.54
C ASP A 49 -20.93 3.67 24.78
N LEU A 50 -21.20 3.82 23.49
CA LEU A 50 -20.62 4.88 22.66
C LEU A 50 -21.47 6.14 22.72
N SER A 51 -20.83 7.27 22.98
CA SER A 51 -21.49 8.57 22.80
C SER A 51 -21.84 8.82 21.32
N PRO A 52 -22.86 9.64 21.02
CA PRO A 52 -23.18 10.02 19.64
C PRO A 52 -21.97 10.59 18.86
N LYS A 53 -21.03 11.21 19.58
CA LYS A 53 -19.80 11.75 19.01
C LYS A 53 -18.84 10.65 18.59
N GLU A 54 -18.63 9.62 19.42
CA GLU A 54 -17.79 8.46 19.11
C GLU A 54 -18.38 7.66 17.94
N ILE A 55 -19.69 7.44 17.93
CA ILE A 55 -20.38 6.79 16.79
C ILE A 55 -20.18 7.59 15.50
N GLN A 56 -20.31 8.91 15.56
CA GLN A 56 -20.09 9.76 14.39
C GLN A 56 -18.64 9.69 13.91
N GLN A 57 -17.69 9.70 14.83
CA GLN A 57 -16.26 9.58 14.53
C GLN A 57 -15.95 8.23 13.88
N ALA A 58 -16.42 7.13 14.45
CA ALA A 58 -16.26 5.80 13.90
C ALA A 58 -16.90 5.67 12.51
N ASN A 59 -18.11 6.20 12.31
CA ASN A 59 -18.77 6.23 11.01
C ASN A 59 -17.98 7.01 9.95
N ARG A 60 -17.33 8.10 10.32
CA ARG A 60 -16.46 8.85 9.40
C ARG A 60 -15.19 8.08 9.04
N ALA A 61 -14.58 7.40 10.00
CA ALA A 61 -13.42 6.55 9.76
C ALA A 61 -13.78 5.39 8.80
N THR A 62 -14.98 4.80 8.94
CA THR A 62 -15.43 3.72 8.03
C THR A 62 -15.65 4.20 6.59
N ILE A 63 -15.90 5.49 6.35
CA ILE A 63 -16.01 6.02 4.97
C ILE A 63 -14.71 5.76 4.20
N GLY A 64 -13.54 5.97 4.81
CA GLY A 64 -12.25 5.66 4.20
C GLY A 64 -12.13 4.17 3.83
N CYS A 65 -12.57 3.27 4.70
CA CYS A 65 -12.56 1.82 4.43
C CYS A 65 -13.45 1.46 3.24
N TYR A 66 -14.64 2.06 3.13
CA TYR A 66 -15.60 1.74 2.07
C TYR A 66 -15.34 2.42 0.73
N MET A 67 -14.65 3.56 0.71
CA MET A 67 -14.41 4.28 -0.54
C MET A 67 -13.46 3.58 -1.50
N GLY A 68 -12.57 2.73 -0.99
CA GLY A 68 -11.55 2.06 -1.79
C GLY A 68 -11.73 0.55 -1.93
N CYS A 69 -11.85 -0.16 -0.82
CA CYS A 69 -11.67 -1.61 -0.77
C CYS A 69 -12.87 -2.36 -0.19
N HIS A 70 -13.33 -2.01 1.00
CA HIS A 70 -14.38 -2.73 1.73
C HIS A 70 -15.78 -2.20 1.41
N ARG A 71 -16.22 -2.32 0.17
CA ARG A 71 -17.50 -1.75 -0.25
C ARG A 71 -18.67 -2.37 0.51
N PRO A 72 -19.65 -1.56 0.99
CA PRO A 72 -20.91 -2.10 1.48
C PRO A 72 -21.61 -2.79 0.30
N ALA A 73 -22.24 -3.93 0.57
CA ALA A 73 -23.01 -4.66 -0.44
C ALA A 73 -24.21 -3.80 -0.92
N LYS A 74 -23.97 -2.96 -1.91
CA LYS A 74 -24.99 -2.44 -2.82
C LYS A 74 -24.91 -3.29 -4.08
N GLU A 75 -26.03 -3.41 -4.77
CA GLU A 75 -26.25 -4.17 -5.99
C GLU A 75 -24.99 -4.33 -6.87
N GLU A 76 -24.65 -5.58 -7.24
CA GLU A 76 -23.57 -5.95 -8.17
C GLU A 76 -22.18 -5.38 -7.85
N VAL A 77 -21.67 -5.69 -6.66
CA VAL A 77 -20.26 -5.46 -6.38
C VAL A 77 -19.45 -6.50 -7.16
N PRO A 78 -18.47 -6.09 -7.97
CA PRO A 78 -17.55 -7.04 -8.58
C PRO A 78 -16.91 -7.94 -7.53
N GLU A 79 -16.60 -9.18 -7.90
CA GLU A 79 -15.87 -10.10 -7.04
C GLU A 79 -14.56 -9.43 -6.58
N THR A 80 -14.25 -9.48 -5.29
CA THR A 80 -13.08 -8.83 -4.70
C THR A 80 -12.47 -9.67 -3.59
N LEU A 81 -11.16 -9.55 -3.42
CA LEU A 81 -10.42 -10.14 -2.32
C LEU A 81 -10.50 -9.32 -1.02
N SER A 82 -11.09 -8.14 -1.08
CA SER A 82 -11.34 -7.31 0.11
C SER A 82 -12.58 -7.79 0.85
N PRO A 83 -12.50 -8.12 2.16
CA PRO A 83 -13.65 -8.66 2.88
C PRO A 83 -14.74 -7.64 3.13
N LYS A 84 -15.98 -8.10 3.23
CA LYS A 84 -17.04 -7.34 3.89
C LYS A 84 -16.76 -7.31 5.38
N LEU A 85 -16.80 -6.13 5.98
CA LEU A 85 -16.53 -5.93 7.39
C LEU A 85 -17.79 -5.86 8.27
N ALA A 86 -18.91 -5.53 7.65
CA ALA A 86 -20.20 -5.42 8.35
C ALA A 86 -20.62 -6.76 8.99
N GLY A 87 -21.09 -6.73 10.21
CA GLY A 87 -21.60 -7.89 10.93
C GLY A 87 -20.55 -8.89 11.42
N LEU A 88 -19.27 -8.59 11.23
CA LEU A 88 -18.19 -9.35 11.88
C LEU A 88 -18.09 -8.96 13.36
N PRO A 89 -17.79 -9.89 14.29
CA PRO A 89 -17.64 -9.55 15.69
C PRO A 89 -16.61 -8.45 15.92
N ALA A 90 -16.90 -7.47 16.77
CA ALA A 90 -16.04 -6.30 16.99
C ALA A 90 -14.63 -6.71 17.42
N GLN A 91 -14.50 -7.60 18.41
CA GLN A 91 -13.21 -8.11 18.86
C GLN A 91 -12.45 -8.84 17.76
N TYR A 92 -13.15 -9.60 16.90
CA TYR A 92 -12.53 -10.25 15.76
C TYR A 92 -11.94 -9.23 14.78
N ILE A 93 -12.70 -8.19 14.39
CA ILE A 93 -12.22 -7.12 13.50
C ILE A 93 -10.96 -6.49 14.10
N TYR A 94 -11.02 -6.11 15.38
CA TYR A 94 -9.89 -5.48 16.07
C TYR A 94 -8.65 -6.39 16.10
N ASN A 95 -8.84 -7.67 16.44
CA ASN A 95 -7.75 -8.63 16.48
C ASN A 95 -7.09 -8.81 15.09
N GLN A 96 -7.88 -8.80 14.01
CA GLN A 96 -7.32 -8.87 12.66
C GLN A 96 -6.43 -7.67 12.35
N TRP A 97 -6.83 -6.46 12.76
CA TRP A 97 -6.00 -5.27 12.60
C TRP A 97 -4.72 -5.33 13.43
N ALA A 98 -4.80 -5.76 14.68
CA ALA A 98 -3.63 -5.96 15.53
C ALA A 98 -2.67 -7.01 14.93
N ASP A 99 -3.20 -8.10 14.37
CA ASP A 99 -2.41 -9.14 13.72
C ASP A 99 -1.75 -8.65 12.41
N MET A 100 -2.35 -7.70 11.70
CA MET A 100 -1.73 -7.03 10.55
C MET A 100 -0.61 -6.10 10.98
N ASP A 101 -0.76 -5.37 12.09
CA ASP A 101 0.27 -4.50 12.65
C ASP A 101 1.51 -5.32 13.07
N ASP A 102 1.32 -6.46 13.72
CA ASP A 102 2.39 -7.36 14.17
C ASP A 102 2.97 -8.27 13.07
N VAL A 103 2.58 -8.07 11.81
CA VAL A 103 3.02 -8.91 10.66
C VAL A 103 2.61 -10.39 10.78
N ARG A 104 1.77 -10.75 11.75
CA ARG A 104 1.21 -12.11 11.89
C ARG A 104 0.20 -12.45 10.80
N ARG A 105 -0.21 -11.46 10.06
CA ARG A 105 -1.03 -11.53 8.87
C ARG A 105 -0.30 -10.88 7.71
N SER A 106 0.28 -11.69 6.84
CA SER A 106 0.97 -11.31 5.62
C SER A 106 0.08 -11.52 4.38
N GLY A 107 0.63 -11.61 3.20
CA GLY A 107 -0.12 -11.87 1.98
C GLY A 107 -1.01 -10.68 1.59
N LEU A 108 -2.26 -10.96 1.20
CA LEU A 108 -3.20 -9.95 0.70
C LEU A 108 -3.53 -8.83 1.71
N SER A 109 -3.26 -9.06 2.99
CA SER A 109 -3.55 -8.10 4.06
C SER A 109 -2.50 -7.00 4.21
N VAL A 110 -1.38 -7.06 3.51
CA VAL A 110 -0.25 -6.11 3.63
C VAL A 110 -0.69 -4.67 3.40
N GLN A 111 -1.60 -4.43 2.44
CA GLN A 111 -2.10 -3.08 2.16
C GLN A 111 -2.87 -2.45 3.33
N MET A 112 -3.53 -3.28 4.18
CA MET A 112 -4.23 -2.78 5.36
C MET A 112 -3.29 -2.33 6.47
N LYS A 113 -2.06 -2.85 6.51
CA LYS A 113 -1.07 -2.57 7.54
C LYS A 113 -0.79 -1.09 7.69
N GLU A 114 -0.64 -0.37 6.59
CA GLU A 114 -0.35 1.06 6.60
C GLU A 114 -1.50 1.92 7.12
N PHE A 115 -2.74 1.43 7.03
CA PHE A 115 -3.91 2.13 7.57
C PHE A 115 -4.13 1.85 9.05
N VAL A 116 -3.78 0.64 9.50
CA VAL A 116 -4.06 0.18 10.86
C VAL A 116 -3.35 1.04 11.91
N TYR A 117 -2.06 1.31 11.74
CA TYR A 117 -1.32 2.12 12.72
C TYR A 117 -1.55 3.64 12.59
N LEU A 118 -2.32 4.07 11.60
CA LEU A 118 -2.71 5.48 11.50
C LEU A 118 -3.80 5.86 12.51
N LEU A 119 -4.56 4.89 13.03
CA LEU A 119 -5.65 5.12 13.98
C LEU A 119 -5.24 4.74 15.40
N PRO A 120 -5.59 5.57 16.43
CA PRO A 120 -5.42 5.19 17.82
C PRO A 120 -6.23 3.91 18.15
N PRO A 121 -5.76 3.05 19.07
CA PRO A 121 -6.42 1.81 19.46
C PRO A 121 -7.89 1.98 19.85
N LYS A 122 -8.19 3.03 20.61
CA LYS A 122 -9.58 3.36 21.01
C LYS A 122 -10.48 3.64 19.80
N VAL A 123 -9.99 4.41 18.81
CA VAL A 123 -10.76 4.73 17.60
C VAL A 123 -10.98 3.48 16.77
N MET A 124 -9.98 2.61 16.68
CA MET A 124 -10.11 1.33 15.99
C MET A 124 -11.16 0.44 16.67
N ALA A 125 -11.18 0.38 18.00
CA ALA A 125 -12.20 -0.34 18.75
C ALA A 125 -13.61 0.22 18.48
N ASP A 126 -13.78 1.54 18.51
CA ASP A 126 -15.06 2.20 18.24
C ASP A 126 -15.53 1.93 16.78
N VAL A 127 -14.59 1.92 15.82
CA VAL A 127 -14.87 1.53 14.42
C VAL A 127 -15.30 0.07 14.33
N ALA A 128 -14.61 -0.82 15.03
CA ALA A 128 -14.95 -2.25 15.05
C ALA A 128 -16.35 -2.49 15.63
N ILE A 129 -16.71 -1.81 16.71
CA ILE A 129 -18.05 -1.85 17.32
C ILE A 129 -19.11 -1.38 16.31
N VAL A 130 -18.91 -0.23 15.67
CA VAL A 130 -19.86 0.31 14.69
C VAL A 130 -20.02 -0.62 13.46
N LEU A 131 -18.94 -1.28 13.05
CA LEU A 131 -19.00 -2.24 11.94
C LEU A 131 -19.72 -3.52 12.32
N SER A 132 -19.58 -4.00 13.54
CA SER A 132 -20.23 -5.22 14.02
C SER A 132 -21.76 -5.11 14.08
N GLU A 133 -22.27 -3.92 14.33
CA GLU A 133 -23.71 -3.64 14.35
C GLU A 133 -24.36 -3.51 12.95
N ARG A 134 -23.55 -3.50 11.91
CA ARG A 134 -24.06 -3.43 10.54
C ARG A 134 -24.43 -4.81 10.02
N GLU A 135 -25.55 -4.90 9.34
CA GLU A 135 -25.95 -6.14 8.67
C GLU A 135 -25.03 -6.44 7.49
N MET A 136 -24.48 -7.67 7.45
CA MET A 136 -23.79 -8.19 6.27
C MET A 136 -24.83 -8.59 5.23
N LYS A 137 -25.00 -7.76 4.21
CA LYS A 137 -25.96 -8.04 3.14
C LYS A 137 -25.43 -9.11 2.20
N TYR A 138 -26.30 -10.05 1.87
CA TYR A 138 -26.05 -11.02 0.81
C TYR A 138 -26.00 -10.34 -0.55
N SER A 139 -25.22 -10.94 -1.47
CA SER A 139 -25.40 -10.60 -2.88
C SER A 139 -26.78 -11.07 -3.34
N PRO A 140 -27.54 -10.22 -4.06
CA PRO A 140 -28.83 -10.62 -4.63
C PRO A 140 -28.73 -11.76 -5.67
N ASN A 141 -27.51 -12.11 -6.09
CA ASN A 141 -27.23 -13.11 -7.12
C ASN A 141 -26.89 -14.51 -6.55
N ALA A 142 -27.44 -14.91 -5.41
CA ALA A 142 -27.29 -16.28 -4.87
C ALA A 142 -27.98 -17.30 -5.79
N LYS A 143 -27.27 -17.75 -6.84
CA LYS A 143 -27.86 -18.61 -7.92
C LYS A 143 -27.67 -20.11 -7.72
N VAL A 144 -26.80 -20.53 -6.77
CA VAL A 144 -26.40 -21.94 -6.65
C VAL A 144 -27.00 -22.67 -5.46
N VAL A 145 -27.93 -22.02 -4.75
CA VAL A 145 -28.61 -22.64 -3.59
C VAL A 145 -29.35 -23.91 -4.02
N GLY A 146 -29.04 -25.04 -3.38
CA GLY A 146 -29.66 -26.33 -3.67
C GLY A 146 -29.02 -27.12 -4.83
N GLY A 147 -28.00 -26.56 -5.51
CA GLY A 147 -27.22 -27.30 -6.52
C GLY A 147 -26.27 -28.35 -5.92
N GLU A 148 -25.61 -29.13 -6.78
CA GLU A 148 -24.70 -30.19 -6.33
C GLU A 148 -23.53 -29.68 -5.49
N SER A 149 -22.85 -28.63 -5.94
CA SER A 149 -21.74 -28.00 -5.21
C SER A 149 -22.21 -27.46 -3.86
N TRP A 150 -23.37 -26.78 -3.83
CA TRP A 150 -23.98 -26.31 -2.59
C TRP A 150 -24.28 -27.46 -1.61
N THR A 151 -24.78 -28.59 -2.12
CA THR A 151 -25.14 -29.77 -1.28
C THR A 151 -23.88 -30.41 -0.71
N ARG A 152 -22.84 -30.66 -1.51
CA ARG A 152 -21.54 -31.15 -1.03
C ARG A 152 -20.92 -30.18 -0.04
N GLY A 153 -20.94 -28.91 -0.33
CA GLY A 153 -20.42 -27.86 0.55
C GLY A 153 -21.11 -27.83 1.91
N LYS A 154 -22.44 -28.06 1.93
CA LYS A 154 -23.18 -28.19 3.18
C LYS A 154 -22.71 -29.39 4.01
N GLU A 155 -22.53 -30.55 3.38
CA GLU A 155 -22.06 -31.74 4.08
C GLU A 155 -20.67 -31.58 4.68
N ILE A 156 -19.74 -30.97 3.92
CA ILE A 156 -18.38 -30.66 4.36
C ILE A 156 -18.44 -29.66 5.52
N TYR A 157 -19.21 -28.59 5.35
CA TYR A 157 -19.36 -27.52 6.34
C TYR A 157 -19.91 -28.07 7.68
N ASP A 158 -20.96 -28.86 7.63
CA ASP A 158 -21.61 -29.42 8.83
C ASP A 158 -20.65 -30.32 9.62
N LYS A 159 -19.72 -31.00 8.93
CA LYS A 159 -18.74 -31.92 9.55
C LYS A 159 -17.50 -31.20 10.09
N THR A 160 -17.09 -30.07 9.46
CA THR A 160 -15.76 -29.48 9.71
C THR A 160 -15.78 -28.05 10.26
N CYS A 161 -16.75 -27.24 9.87
CA CYS A 161 -16.73 -25.79 10.12
C CYS A 161 -17.77 -25.35 11.17
N LYS A 162 -18.94 -25.99 11.15
CA LYS A 162 -20.13 -25.60 11.90
C LYS A 162 -19.90 -25.46 13.41
N MET A 163 -19.06 -26.31 14.01
CA MET A 163 -18.80 -26.28 15.45
C MET A 163 -18.28 -24.95 15.95
N CYS A 164 -17.46 -24.25 15.15
CA CYS A 164 -16.87 -22.94 15.49
C CYS A 164 -17.61 -21.79 14.82
N HIS A 165 -17.99 -21.94 13.55
CA HIS A 165 -18.55 -20.89 12.74
C HIS A 165 -20.09 -20.84 12.73
N GLY A 166 -20.74 -21.71 13.50
CA GLY A 166 -22.18 -21.72 13.71
C GLY A 166 -23.00 -22.28 12.56
N GLU A 167 -24.30 -22.24 12.71
CA GLU A 167 -25.27 -22.70 11.70
C GLU A 167 -25.21 -21.76 10.49
N GLN A 168 -25.11 -22.34 9.28
CA GLN A 168 -25.03 -21.56 8.03
C GLN A 168 -23.96 -20.46 8.04
N ALA A 169 -22.83 -20.67 8.69
CA ALA A 169 -21.74 -19.69 8.82
C ALA A 169 -22.12 -18.39 9.56
N VAL A 170 -23.09 -18.48 10.47
CA VAL A 170 -23.45 -17.42 11.42
C VAL A 170 -22.98 -17.83 12.80
N SER A 171 -21.86 -17.29 13.24
CA SER A 171 -21.28 -17.59 14.56
C SER A 171 -22.04 -16.84 15.65
N THR A 172 -22.23 -17.52 16.78
CA THR A 172 -22.69 -16.91 18.03
C THR A 172 -21.54 -16.64 19.01
N ASN A 173 -20.31 -16.97 18.61
CA ASN A 173 -19.10 -16.79 19.39
C ASN A 173 -18.26 -15.65 18.79
N GLU A 174 -17.99 -14.61 19.55
CA GLU A 174 -17.25 -13.42 19.11
C GLU A 174 -15.79 -13.73 18.67
N ARG A 175 -15.25 -14.86 19.08
CA ARG A 175 -13.91 -15.30 18.66
C ARG A 175 -13.86 -15.73 17.20
N TYR A 176 -14.94 -16.31 16.69
CA TYR A 176 -15.00 -16.89 15.35
C TYR A 176 -15.86 -16.04 14.42
N PRO A 177 -15.38 -15.67 13.22
CA PRO A 177 -16.15 -14.83 12.34
C PRO A 177 -17.37 -15.54 11.77
N SER A 178 -18.48 -14.81 11.68
CA SER A 178 -19.55 -15.13 10.74
C SER A 178 -19.06 -14.81 9.34
N PHE A 179 -19.23 -15.73 8.39
CA PHE A 179 -18.85 -15.49 7.00
C PHE A 179 -19.93 -15.85 5.98
N LYS A 180 -21.14 -16.03 6.44
CA LYS A 180 -22.32 -16.11 5.59
C LYS A 180 -22.44 -14.86 4.75
N GLY A 181 -22.51 -15.00 3.42
CA GLY A 181 -22.57 -13.87 2.50
C GLY A 181 -21.29 -13.05 2.32
N GLN A 182 -20.16 -13.54 2.81
CA GLN A 182 -18.84 -12.98 2.54
C GLN A 182 -18.46 -13.14 1.06
N MET A 183 -17.47 -12.44 0.58
CA MET A 183 -16.98 -12.52 -0.80
C MET A 183 -16.39 -13.91 -1.07
N PRO A 184 -16.84 -14.64 -2.11
CA PRO A 184 -16.35 -15.97 -2.48
C PRO A 184 -14.82 -16.03 -2.63
N ALA A 185 -14.24 -15.13 -3.41
CA ALA A 185 -12.81 -15.08 -3.65
C ALA A 185 -12.01 -14.77 -2.37
N TYR A 186 -12.52 -13.92 -1.49
CA TYR A 186 -11.89 -13.66 -0.21
C TYR A 186 -11.83 -14.93 0.67
N ILE A 187 -12.94 -15.68 0.76
CA ILE A 187 -12.97 -16.94 1.54
C ILE A 187 -11.95 -17.92 0.97
N PHE A 188 -11.92 -18.08 -0.35
CA PHE A 188 -11.02 -19.00 -1.04
C PHE A 188 -9.55 -18.67 -0.74
N GLU A 189 -9.14 -17.44 -0.93
CA GLU A 189 -7.76 -17.02 -0.67
C GLU A 189 -7.41 -17.10 0.83
N GLN A 190 -8.34 -16.81 1.74
CA GLN A 190 -8.08 -16.97 3.16
C GLN A 190 -7.86 -18.43 3.57
N LEU A 191 -8.59 -19.38 2.99
CA LEU A 191 -8.36 -20.80 3.22
C LEU A 191 -6.99 -21.24 2.69
N LYS A 192 -6.58 -20.74 1.52
CA LYS A 192 -5.22 -20.95 0.98
C LYS A 192 -4.15 -20.36 1.89
N GLU A 193 -4.30 -19.11 2.35
CA GLU A 193 -3.34 -18.48 3.25
C GLU A 193 -3.17 -19.26 4.58
N TYR A 194 -4.24 -19.86 5.10
CA TYR A 194 -4.14 -20.78 6.24
C TYR A 194 -3.43 -22.09 5.87
N ARG A 195 -3.78 -22.70 4.73
CA ARG A 195 -3.15 -23.94 4.24
C ARG A 195 -1.65 -23.77 4.06
N ASP A 196 -1.24 -22.68 3.42
CA ASP A 196 0.13 -22.40 3.01
C ASP A 196 0.98 -21.79 4.13
N GLY A 197 0.37 -21.49 5.29
CA GLY A 197 1.06 -20.97 6.46
C GLY A 197 1.36 -19.45 6.40
N ASN A 198 0.79 -18.73 5.45
CA ASN A 198 0.95 -17.27 5.31
C ASN A 198 0.17 -16.49 6.39
N ARG A 199 -0.75 -17.15 7.07
CA ARG A 199 -1.43 -16.62 8.26
C ARG A 199 -0.92 -17.33 9.51
N THR A 200 -0.26 -16.54 10.39
CA THR A 200 0.29 -16.98 11.67
C THR A 200 -0.34 -16.26 12.86
N ASN A 201 -1.46 -15.57 12.64
CA ASN A 201 -2.21 -14.87 13.66
C ASN A 201 -2.72 -15.83 14.76
N ARG A 202 -3.10 -15.27 15.93
CA ARG A 202 -3.34 -16.05 17.17
C ARG A 202 -4.30 -17.25 17.04
N ASP A 203 -5.27 -17.21 16.13
CA ASP A 203 -6.20 -18.32 15.87
C ASP A 203 -5.84 -19.16 14.63
N ALA A 204 -4.75 -18.83 13.92
CA ALA A 204 -4.29 -19.60 12.76
C ALA A 204 -4.01 -21.08 13.06
N PRO A 205 -3.39 -21.45 14.20
CA PRO A 205 -3.16 -22.86 14.55
C PRO A 205 -4.45 -23.69 14.62
N ILE A 206 -5.61 -23.06 14.86
CA ILE A 206 -6.92 -23.74 14.85
C ILE A 206 -7.37 -24.00 13.42
N MET A 207 -7.22 -23.03 12.52
CA MET A 207 -7.73 -23.12 11.15
C MET A 207 -6.82 -23.89 10.20
N GLN A 208 -5.50 -23.84 10.40
CA GLN A 208 -4.51 -24.48 9.52
C GLN A 208 -4.74 -25.99 9.30
N PRO A 209 -5.04 -26.81 10.33
CA PRO A 209 -5.32 -28.23 10.12
C PRO A 209 -6.53 -28.47 9.22
N PHE A 210 -7.62 -27.72 9.41
CA PHE A 210 -8.83 -27.84 8.58
C PHE A 210 -8.55 -27.41 7.13
N ALA A 211 -7.85 -26.29 6.93
CA ALA A 211 -7.48 -25.83 5.60
C ALA A 211 -6.58 -26.85 4.88
N LYS A 212 -5.60 -27.45 5.57
CA LYS A 212 -4.71 -28.46 4.98
C LYS A 212 -5.40 -29.78 4.63
N MET A 213 -6.47 -30.13 5.34
CA MET A 213 -7.22 -31.35 5.13
C MET A 213 -8.12 -31.31 3.89
N LEU A 214 -8.54 -30.13 3.47
CA LEU A 214 -9.50 -29.89 2.40
C LEU A 214 -8.79 -29.57 1.07
N SER A 215 -9.38 -30.06 -0.03
CA SER A 215 -8.95 -29.71 -1.38
C SER A 215 -9.49 -28.33 -1.82
N GLU A 216 -8.96 -27.79 -2.90
CA GLU A 216 -9.51 -26.54 -3.47
C GLU A 216 -10.92 -26.70 -4.02
N ASP A 217 -11.31 -27.90 -4.45
CA ASP A 217 -12.69 -28.18 -4.86
C ASP A 217 -13.63 -28.23 -3.63
N ASP A 218 -13.17 -28.77 -2.49
CA ASP A 218 -13.91 -28.66 -1.23
C ASP A 218 -14.08 -27.19 -0.81
N TYR A 219 -13.09 -26.33 -1.03
CA TYR A 219 -13.21 -24.88 -0.76
C TYR A 219 -14.30 -24.26 -1.63
N LYS A 220 -14.35 -24.58 -2.93
CA LYS A 220 -15.38 -24.08 -3.86
C LYS A 220 -16.78 -24.54 -3.42
N ASP A 221 -16.92 -25.79 -3.02
CA ASP A 221 -18.19 -26.35 -2.54
C ASP A 221 -18.65 -25.68 -1.23
N ILE A 222 -17.75 -25.50 -0.25
CA ILE A 222 -18.05 -24.75 0.98
C ILE A 222 -18.47 -23.31 0.67
N ILE A 223 -17.76 -22.64 -0.24
CA ILE A 223 -18.06 -21.27 -0.68
C ILE A 223 -19.45 -21.21 -1.30
N ALA A 224 -19.79 -22.14 -2.18
CA ALA A 224 -21.13 -22.24 -2.77
C ALA A 224 -22.20 -22.34 -1.68
N TYR A 225 -21.97 -23.13 -0.63
CA TYR A 225 -22.91 -23.28 0.48
C TYR A 225 -23.08 -22.00 1.30
N VAL A 226 -21.97 -21.38 1.73
CA VAL A 226 -22.02 -20.26 2.69
C VAL A 226 -22.35 -18.92 2.04
N THR A 227 -22.09 -18.77 0.74
CA THR A 227 -22.34 -17.53 0.00
C THR A 227 -23.54 -17.62 -0.94
N GLY A 228 -23.96 -18.82 -1.33
CA GLY A 228 -24.94 -19.05 -2.39
C GLY A 228 -24.46 -18.69 -3.79
N GLN A 229 -23.13 -18.54 -3.98
CA GLN A 229 -22.50 -18.11 -5.23
C GLN A 229 -21.38 -19.08 -5.64
N GLU A 230 -21.19 -19.24 -6.94
CA GLU A 230 -19.98 -19.89 -7.45
C GLU A 230 -18.78 -18.96 -7.29
N LEU A 231 -17.61 -19.55 -7.03
CA LEU A 231 -16.36 -18.84 -7.05
C LEU A 231 -16.06 -18.39 -8.48
N LYS A 232 -15.99 -17.10 -8.69
CA LYS A 232 -15.42 -16.52 -9.92
C LYS A 232 -13.92 -16.34 -9.69
N GLN A 233 -13.14 -16.88 -10.61
CA GLN A 233 -11.71 -16.64 -10.59
C GLN A 233 -11.46 -15.16 -10.83
N ILE A 234 -10.72 -14.52 -9.92
CA ILE A 234 -10.22 -13.17 -10.15
C ILE A 234 -9.03 -13.33 -11.08
N GLU A 235 -9.19 -12.92 -12.32
CA GLU A 235 -8.08 -12.83 -13.26
C GLU A 235 -7.11 -11.78 -12.74
N ARG A 236 -5.92 -12.24 -12.35
CA ARG A 236 -4.82 -11.34 -12.04
C ARG A 236 -4.43 -10.65 -13.33
N MET A 237 -4.54 -9.34 -13.36
CA MET A 237 -4.03 -8.58 -14.49
C MET A 237 -2.50 -8.72 -14.49
N GLU A 238 -1.98 -9.60 -15.31
CA GLU A 238 -0.55 -9.72 -15.55
C GLU A 238 -0.13 -8.67 -16.57
N PHE A 239 0.61 -7.70 -16.11
CA PHE A 239 1.14 -6.66 -16.98
C PHE A 239 2.65 -6.60 -16.85
N ILE A 240 3.31 -7.24 -17.78
CA ILE A 240 4.76 -7.21 -17.93
C ILE A 240 5.13 -6.07 -18.90
N THR A 241 4.95 -4.83 -18.48
CA THR A 241 5.46 -3.70 -19.26
C THR A 241 6.48 -2.93 -18.42
N GLY A 242 7.62 -2.63 -19.00
CA GLY A 242 8.71 -1.89 -18.37
C GLY A 242 9.75 -2.72 -17.62
N ILE A 243 9.51 -4.01 -17.35
CA ILE A 243 10.52 -4.89 -16.76
C ILE A 243 11.62 -5.16 -17.81
N GLY A 244 12.86 -4.82 -17.47
CA GLY A 244 14.00 -4.96 -18.36
C GLY A 244 14.17 -3.86 -19.41
N MET A 245 13.28 -2.87 -19.46
CA MET A 245 13.46 -1.70 -20.33
C MET A 245 14.46 -0.73 -19.69
N PRO A 246 15.43 -0.20 -20.42
CA PRO A 246 16.35 0.81 -19.90
C PRO A 246 15.61 2.13 -19.67
N ALA A 247 16.11 2.94 -18.73
CA ALA A 247 15.66 4.31 -18.61
C ALA A 247 15.99 5.09 -19.91
N PRO A 248 15.18 6.11 -20.27
CA PRO A 248 15.47 6.94 -21.44
C PRO A 248 16.88 7.55 -21.36
N GLU A 249 17.59 7.59 -22.47
CA GLU A 249 18.90 8.23 -22.54
C GLU A 249 18.80 9.71 -22.19
N GLY A 250 19.65 10.16 -21.27
CA GLY A 250 19.61 11.54 -20.75
C GLY A 250 18.48 11.78 -19.76
N PHE A 251 17.88 10.74 -19.19
CA PHE A 251 16.90 10.84 -18.11
C PHE A 251 17.48 11.63 -16.92
N VAL A 252 16.69 12.57 -16.43
CA VAL A 252 16.95 13.31 -15.18
C VAL A 252 15.67 13.29 -14.36
N LEU A 253 15.74 12.85 -13.11
CA LEU A 253 14.61 12.92 -12.19
C LEU A 253 14.29 14.39 -11.87
N PRO A 254 13.11 14.91 -12.26
CA PRO A 254 12.75 16.30 -11.97
C PRO A 254 12.44 16.50 -10.49
N GLY A 255 12.72 17.70 -10.01
CA GLY A 255 12.29 18.16 -8.68
C GLY A 255 10.78 18.11 -8.51
N THR A 256 10.33 18.29 -7.30
CA THR A 256 8.91 18.17 -6.91
C THR A 256 8.05 19.37 -7.34
N GLY A 257 8.67 20.50 -7.70
CA GLY A 257 7.99 21.76 -7.94
C GLY A 257 7.91 22.67 -6.70
N GLN A 258 8.30 22.17 -5.51
CA GLN A 258 8.31 23.02 -4.31
C GLN A 258 9.47 24.02 -4.33
N ILE A 259 9.13 25.29 -4.14
CA ILE A 259 10.07 26.42 -4.13
C ILE A 259 9.91 27.30 -2.87
N GLN A 260 9.06 26.90 -1.94
CA GLN A 260 8.75 27.65 -0.73
C GLN A 260 9.04 26.80 0.50
N ASN A 261 9.73 27.38 1.48
CA ASN A 261 9.90 26.79 2.80
C ASN A 261 8.65 27.00 3.67
N PHE A 262 8.38 26.03 4.53
CA PHE A 262 7.22 26.01 5.43
C PHE A 262 7.62 26.14 6.91
N THR A 263 8.91 26.02 7.19
CA THR A 263 9.51 26.23 8.52
C THR A 263 10.82 27.02 8.37
N ASP A 264 11.45 27.36 9.50
CA ASP A 264 12.79 27.96 9.52
C ASP A 264 13.91 26.90 9.60
N VAL A 265 13.54 25.61 9.54
CA VAL A 265 14.49 24.50 9.62
C VAL A 265 15.04 24.20 8.24
N LYS A 266 16.37 24.23 8.12
CA LYS A 266 17.06 23.84 6.88
C LYS A 266 16.84 22.36 6.56
N GLY A 267 16.78 22.01 5.29
CA GLY A 267 16.65 20.65 4.80
C GLY A 267 15.31 20.36 4.12
N GLU A 268 14.41 21.35 4.01
CA GLU A 268 13.19 21.22 3.24
C GLU A 268 13.46 21.01 1.75
N ASP A 269 12.49 20.48 1.05
CA ASP A 269 12.56 20.22 -0.40
C ASP A 269 12.91 21.47 -1.20
N SER A 270 12.37 22.61 -0.82
CA SER A 270 12.64 23.92 -1.40
C SER A 270 14.07 24.44 -1.19
N ASP A 271 14.79 23.94 -0.18
CA ASP A 271 16.23 24.25 -0.02
C ASP A 271 17.08 23.48 -1.05
N TYR A 272 16.54 22.41 -1.63
CA TYR A 272 17.19 21.54 -2.62
C TYR A 272 16.28 21.27 -3.83
N PRO A 273 15.86 22.30 -4.57
CA PRO A 273 14.74 22.22 -5.53
C PRO A 273 15.00 21.28 -6.72
N GLY A 274 16.21 20.79 -6.88
CA GLY A 274 16.58 19.92 -7.99
C GLY A 274 16.40 20.56 -9.37
N VAL A 275 16.38 19.74 -10.41
CA VAL A 275 16.12 20.20 -11.78
C VAL A 275 14.63 20.45 -11.94
N GLN A 276 14.25 21.68 -12.25
CA GLN A 276 12.84 22.04 -12.41
C GLN A 276 12.21 21.33 -13.62
N PRO A 277 10.95 20.87 -13.53
CA PRO A 277 10.23 20.28 -14.65
C PRO A 277 10.15 21.22 -15.84
N ARG A 278 10.47 20.71 -17.03
CA ARG A 278 10.38 21.46 -18.29
C ARG A 278 9.64 20.65 -19.34
N PHE A 279 8.66 21.29 -19.96
CA PHE A 279 7.75 20.64 -20.90
C PHE A 279 7.69 21.42 -22.21
N THR A 280 7.77 20.69 -23.33
CA THR A 280 7.54 21.24 -24.68
C THR A 280 6.26 20.64 -25.26
N ILE A 281 5.33 21.51 -25.65
CA ILE A 281 4.08 21.10 -26.31
C ILE A 281 4.36 20.95 -27.80
N SER A 282 3.90 19.85 -28.42
CA SER A 282 4.01 19.65 -29.86
C SER A 282 3.27 20.72 -30.66
N GLU A 283 3.65 20.93 -31.92
CA GLU A 283 2.98 21.88 -32.81
C GLU A 283 1.49 21.56 -33.00
N SER A 284 1.13 20.29 -33.00
CA SER A 284 -0.26 19.85 -33.04
C SER A 284 -1.05 20.18 -31.78
N GLY A 285 -0.36 20.44 -30.66
CA GLY A 285 -0.96 20.62 -29.34
C GLY A 285 -1.51 19.33 -28.71
N LEU A 286 -1.25 18.16 -29.31
CA LEU A 286 -1.79 16.87 -28.86
C LEU A 286 -0.90 16.17 -27.84
N THR A 287 0.39 16.44 -27.87
CA THR A 287 1.37 15.78 -27.01
C THR A 287 2.22 16.78 -26.24
N THR A 288 2.79 16.31 -25.13
CA THR A 288 3.72 17.06 -24.29
C THR A 288 4.99 16.24 -24.10
N PHE A 289 6.13 16.77 -24.53
CA PHE A 289 7.45 16.19 -24.29
C PHE A 289 8.01 16.69 -22.96
N ASP A 290 8.40 15.78 -22.10
CA ASP A 290 9.12 16.08 -20.86
C ASP A 290 10.63 16.10 -21.14
N GLU A 291 11.22 17.29 -21.14
CA GLU A 291 12.63 17.49 -21.44
C GLU A 291 13.56 16.87 -20.39
N ASN A 292 13.09 16.63 -19.18
CA ASN A 292 13.87 16.02 -18.12
C ASN A 292 13.91 14.50 -18.28
N THR A 293 12.76 13.88 -18.43
CA THR A 293 12.62 12.42 -18.44
C THR A 293 12.75 11.81 -19.84
N LYS A 294 12.69 12.63 -20.89
CA LYS A 294 12.64 12.20 -22.30
C LYS A 294 11.41 11.37 -22.64
N LEU A 295 10.37 11.48 -21.84
CA LEU A 295 9.07 10.87 -22.08
C LEU A 295 8.16 11.81 -22.86
N THR A 296 7.37 11.26 -23.77
CA THR A 296 6.29 11.98 -24.45
C THR A 296 4.95 11.52 -23.90
N TRP A 297 4.12 12.47 -23.53
CA TRP A 297 2.83 12.24 -22.88
C TRP A 297 1.68 12.63 -23.79
N GLU A 298 0.60 11.88 -23.73
CA GLU A 298 -0.71 12.37 -24.16
C GLU A 298 -1.04 13.64 -23.37
N ARG A 299 -1.26 14.77 -24.06
CA ARG A 299 -1.45 16.05 -23.39
C ARG A 299 -2.82 16.18 -22.72
N ASP A 300 -3.88 15.71 -23.41
CA ASP A 300 -5.25 15.75 -22.91
C ASP A 300 -5.60 14.36 -22.36
N ALA A 301 -5.64 14.17 -21.05
CA ALA A 301 -6.04 12.87 -20.47
C ALA A 301 -7.41 12.42 -21.01
N SER A 302 -7.64 11.13 -20.99
CA SER A 302 -8.91 10.57 -21.47
C SER A 302 -10.11 11.34 -20.88
N ARG A 303 -11.14 11.54 -21.70
CA ARG A 303 -12.38 12.19 -21.25
C ARG A 303 -13.39 11.20 -20.70
N ILE A 304 -13.08 9.92 -20.81
CA ILE A 304 -13.90 8.81 -20.36
C ILE A 304 -13.21 8.18 -19.16
N TRP A 305 -13.97 7.86 -18.14
CA TRP A 305 -13.52 7.13 -16.98
C TRP A 305 -13.50 5.65 -17.31
N MET A 306 -12.35 5.00 -17.12
CA MET A 306 -12.07 3.62 -17.51
C MET A 306 -11.64 2.79 -16.32
N THR A 307 -11.98 1.51 -16.33
CA THR A 307 -11.35 0.50 -15.47
C THR A 307 -9.86 0.39 -15.82
N ALA A 308 -9.07 -0.26 -14.96
CA ALA A 308 -7.65 -0.43 -15.23
C ALA A 308 -7.39 -1.21 -16.54
N GLY A 309 -8.22 -2.23 -16.86
CA GLY A 309 -8.12 -3.01 -18.10
C GLY A 309 -8.47 -2.19 -19.34
N GLU A 310 -9.61 -1.50 -19.33
CA GLU A 310 -10.01 -0.61 -20.42
C GLU A 310 -8.98 0.49 -20.68
N GLY A 311 -8.35 1.00 -19.60
CA GLY A 311 -7.31 2.01 -19.72
C GLY A 311 -6.04 1.49 -20.40
N LYS A 312 -5.71 0.20 -20.18
CA LYS A 312 -4.60 -0.43 -20.90
C LYS A 312 -4.91 -0.55 -22.39
N GLU A 313 -6.09 -1.11 -22.73
CA GLU A 313 -6.54 -1.24 -24.10
C GLU A 313 -6.60 0.11 -24.83
N TYR A 314 -7.01 1.16 -24.12
CA TYR A 314 -7.04 2.53 -24.65
C TYR A 314 -5.63 2.97 -25.07
N CYS A 315 -4.60 2.80 -24.23
CA CYS A 315 -3.25 3.21 -24.57
C CYS A 315 -2.62 2.31 -25.64
N ASP A 316 -2.83 0.99 -25.58
CA ASP A 316 -2.29 0.03 -26.56
C ASP A 316 -2.84 0.28 -28.00
N ASN A 317 -4.06 0.85 -28.11
CA ASN A 317 -4.70 1.16 -29.38
C ASN A 317 -4.64 2.65 -29.75
N LEU A 318 -3.93 3.48 -28.96
CA LEU A 318 -3.91 4.91 -29.21
C LEU A 318 -3.03 5.25 -30.43
N GLU A 319 -3.64 5.94 -31.39
CA GLU A 319 -2.93 6.61 -32.48
C GLU A 319 -3.01 8.13 -32.23
N LEU A 320 -1.91 8.74 -31.88
CA LEU A 320 -1.86 10.16 -31.56
C LEU A 320 -0.57 10.79 -32.08
N ASP A 321 -0.71 11.95 -32.74
CA ASP A 321 0.41 12.74 -33.28
C ASP A 321 1.34 11.91 -34.21
N GLY A 322 0.73 11.01 -35.00
CA GLY A 322 1.43 10.11 -35.93
C GLY A 322 2.24 9.00 -35.26
N LYS A 323 1.99 8.71 -33.99
CA LYS A 323 2.64 7.66 -33.20
C LYS A 323 1.61 6.61 -32.76
N THR A 324 2.06 5.36 -32.69
CA THR A 324 1.25 4.18 -32.30
C THR A 324 1.91 3.35 -31.22
N ASP A 325 3.04 3.79 -30.70
CA ASP A 325 3.83 3.13 -29.64
C ASP A 325 3.51 3.67 -28.24
N TRP A 326 2.25 4.05 -28.06
CA TRP A 326 1.74 4.51 -26.76
C TRP A 326 1.54 3.33 -25.81
N ARG A 327 1.77 3.57 -24.55
CA ARG A 327 1.58 2.59 -23.49
C ARG A 327 1.04 3.23 -22.22
N TYR A 328 0.60 2.39 -21.35
CA TYR A 328 0.20 2.78 -20.00
C TYR A 328 1.40 3.30 -19.21
N PRO A 329 1.28 4.37 -18.42
CA PRO A 329 2.41 4.88 -17.65
C PRO A 329 2.78 3.97 -16.48
N LEU A 330 4.06 3.88 -16.18
CA LEU A 330 4.57 3.28 -14.96
C LEU A 330 4.44 4.27 -13.80
N ILE A 331 4.33 3.75 -12.58
CA ILE A 331 4.08 4.59 -11.39
C ILE A 331 5.18 5.63 -11.19
N LYS A 332 6.45 5.26 -11.36
CA LYS A 332 7.58 6.19 -11.26
C LYS A 332 7.53 7.27 -12.34
N GLU A 333 7.13 6.90 -13.56
CA GLU A 333 6.98 7.86 -14.66
C GLU A 333 5.87 8.86 -14.38
N LEU A 334 4.70 8.38 -13.93
CA LEU A 334 3.59 9.26 -13.65
C LEU A 334 3.89 10.22 -12.48
N HIS A 335 4.73 9.81 -11.54
CA HIS A 335 5.22 10.71 -10.49
C HIS A 335 6.10 11.85 -11.02
N THR A 336 6.80 11.66 -12.15
CA THR A 336 7.67 12.72 -12.70
C THR A 336 6.90 13.98 -13.10
N ILE A 337 5.66 13.81 -13.57
CA ILE A 337 4.79 14.92 -13.98
C ILE A 337 3.91 15.48 -12.86
N ALA A 338 3.89 14.84 -11.68
CA ALA A 338 3.22 15.40 -10.50
C ALA A 338 3.99 16.65 -10.00
N ASP A 339 3.24 17.69 -9.67
CA ASP A 339 3.76 18.96 -9.13
C ASP A 339 3.29 19.11 -7.68
N PHE A 340 4.19 18.89 -6.74
CA PHE A 340 3.90 18.95 -5.31
C PHE A 340 3.92 20.37 -4.75
N GLY A 341 4.30 21.35 -5.56
CA GLY A 341 4.12 22.77 -5.28
C GLY A 341 2.70 23.28 -5.57
N GLU A 342 1.92 22.49 -6.30
CA GLU A 342 0.55 22.84 -6.72
C GLU A 342 -0.49 21.95 -6.06
N PHE A 343 -1.73 22.44 -6.01
CA PHE A 343 -2.86 21.75 -5.39
C PHE A 343 -4.15 21.98 -6.15
N ARG A 344 -4.84 20.88 -6.49
CA ARG A 344 -6.11 20.87 -7.21
C ARG A 344 -6.11 21.61 -8.55
N PRO A 345 -5.31 21.12 -9.51
CA PRO A 345 -4.58 19.86 -9.49
C PRO A 345 -3.08 20.03 -9.20
N ALA A 346 -2.43 18.99 -8.67
CA ALA A 346 -1.01 18.85 -8.44
C ALA A 346 -0.28 18.49 -9.76
N ILE A 347 -0.34 19.35 -10.76
CA ILE A 347 0.26 19.17 -12.08
C ILE A 347 0.27 20.50 -12.84
N ASN A 348 1.22 20.67 -13.74
CA ASN A 348 1.26 21.81 -14.65
C ASN A 348 0.09 21.77 -15.64
N THR A 349 -0.93 22.59 -15.42
CA THR A 349 -2.17 22.61 -16.23
C THR A 349 -2.01 23.24 -17.62
N HIS A 350 -0.88 23.89 -17.91
CA HIS A 350 -0.57 24.33 -19.26
C HIS A 350 -0.01 23.18 -20.10
N ALA A 351 0.87 22.40 -19.52
CA ALA A 351 1.47 21.24 -20.18
C ALA A 351 0.50 20.04 -20.27
N PHE A 352 -0.40 19.88 -19.31
CA PHE A 352 -1.29 18.73 -19.18
C PHE A 352 -2.74 19.16 -18.98
N LEU A 353 -3.59 18.80 -19.92
CA LEU A 353 -5.01 19.16 -19.93
C LEU A 353 -5.90 18.08 -19.29
N ASN A 354 -7.16 18.44 -19.08
CA ASN A 354 -8.22 17.57 -18.58
C ASN A 354 -7.90 16.87 -17.24
N MET A 355 -7.36 17.68 -16.30
CA MET A 355 -7.13 17.19 -14.94
C MET A 355 -8.23 17.71 -14.02
N PRO A 356 -9.17 16.84 -13.60
CA PRO A 356 -10.22 17.23 -12.69
C PRO A 356 -9.69 17.69 -11.34
N ARG A 357 -10.24 18.78 -10.83
CA ARG A 357 -9.84 19.39 -9.55
C ARG A 357 -10.25 18.60 -8.31
N GLN A 358 -11.14 17.62 -8.47
CA GLN A 358 -11.70 16.85 -7.35
C GLN A 358 -11.57 15.36 -7.60
N SER A 359 -11.02 14.64 -6.62
CA SER A 359 -11.01 13.18 -6.43
C SER A 359 -10.70 12.28 -7.65
N SER A 360 -10.06 12.76 -8.69
CA SER A 360 -9.69 11.94 -9.83
C SER A 360 -8.22 11.56 -9.78
N GLY A 361 -7.96 10.28 -10.00
CA GLY A 361 -6.62 9.75 -10.21
C GLY A 361 -6.43 9.33 -11.66
N ILE A 362 -5.19 9.14 -12.03
CA ILE A 362 -4.79 8.48 -13.27
C ILE A 362 -4.27 7.10 -12.90
N TRP A 363 -4.77 6.07 -13.61
CA TRP A 363 -4.27 4.72 -13.48
C TRP A 363 -2.81 4.61 -13.91
N THR A 364 -2.06 3.71 -13.29
CA THR A 364 -0.66 3.44 -13.59
C THR A 364 -0.30 1.98 -13.33
N PHE A 365 0.85 1.57 -13.85
CA PHE A 365 1.49 0.28 -13.62
C PHE A 365 2.64 0.36 -12.61
N PRO A 366 3.04 -0.77 -12.03
CA PRO A 366 2.49 -2.12 -12.11
C PRO A 366 1.13 -2.24 -11.46
N VAL A 367 0.48 -3.38 -11.66
CA VAL A 367 -0.66 -3.76 -10.83
C VAL A 367 -0.17 -3.87 -9.39
N SER A 368 -0.95 -3.38 -8.45
CA SER A 368 -0.68 -3.56 -7.02
C SER A 368 -0.50 -5.06 -6.71
N ASN A 369 0.28 -5.38 -5.68
CA ASN A 369 0.47 -6.76 -5.23
C ASN A 369 -0.83 -7.45 -4.77
N HIS A 370 -1.88 -6.70 -4.58
CA HIS A 370 -3.22 -7.23 -4.41
C HIS A 370 -3.79 -7.59 -5.78
N PRO A 371 -4.18 -8.85 -6.04
CA PRO A 371 -4.52 -9.34 -7.38
C PRO A 371 -5.60 -8.55 -8.12
N ASP A 372 -6.50 -7.91 -7.38
CA ASP A 372 -7.62 -7.14 -7.93
C ASP A 372 -7.44 -5.61 -7.78
N HIS A 373 -6.22 -5.13 -7.46
CA HIS A 373 -5.92 -3.71 -7.33
C HIS A 373 -4.87 -3.26 -8.34
N ALA A 374 -5.00 -2.03 -8.81
CA ALA A 374 -4.00 -1.32 -9.59
C ALA A 374 -3.61 -0.01 -8.89
N TRP A 375 -2.41 0.44 -9.13
CA TRP A 375 -1.94 1.72 -8.62
C TRP A 375 -2.57 2.88 -9.38
N HIS A 376 -2.77 3.98 -8.69
CA HIS A 376 -3.11 5.26 -9.29
C HIS A 376 -2.45 6.41 -8.53
N ILE A 377 -2.23 7.50 -9.24
CA ILE A 377 -1.85 8.78 -8.64
C ILE A 377 -3.04 9.70 -8.65
N GLY A 378 -3.39 10.20 -7.48
CA GLY A 378 -4.46 11.19 -7.33
C GLY A 378 -3.93 12.60 -7.54
N PHE A 379 -4.26 13.22 -8.65
CA PHE A 379 -3.79 14.57 -8.98
C PHE A 379 -4.49 15.75 -8.24
N PRO A 380 -5.46 15.58 -7.34
CA PRO A 380 -5.76 16.65 -6.42
C PRO A 380 -4.58 17.09 -5.57
N ASP A 381 -3.67 16.16 -5.20
CA ASP A 381 -2.55 16.43 -4.29
C ASP A 381 -1.28 15.60 -4.53
N GLY A 382 -1.28 14.65 -5.47
CA GLY A 382 -0.14 13.80 -5.77
C GLY A 382 -0.08 12.47 -4.99
N HIS A 383 -1.11 12.11 -4.20
CA HIS A 383 -1.09 10.86 -3.43
C HIS A 383 -1.03 9.60 -4.30
N THR A 384 -0.37 8.57 -3.79
CA THR A 384 -0.24 7.26 -4.46
C THR A 384 -0.98 6.21 -3.66
N MET A 385 -1.87 5.48 -4.32
CA MET A 385 -2.71 4.49 -3.67
C MET A 385 -3.07 3.34 -4.62
N GLY A 386 -3.13 2.10 -4.08
CA GLY A 386 -3.78 0.98 -4.76
C GLY A 386 -5.30 1.09 -4.69
N GLN A 387 -5.98 0.75 -5.76
CA GLN A 387 -7.45 0.70 -5.80
C GLN A 387 -7.93 -0.44 -6.68
N HIS A 388 -9.12 -0.97 -6.36
CA HIS A 388 -9.74 -2.07 -7.09
C HIS A 388 -9.82 -1.78 -8.60
N THR A 389 -9.38 -2.75 -9.42
CA THR A 389 -9.26 -2.62 -10.89
C THR A 389 -10.57 -2.31 -11.61
N ALA A 390 -11.70 -2.73 -11.04
CA ALA A 390 -13.03 -2.38 -11.56
C ALA A 390 -13.49 -0.95 -11.20
N SER A 391 -12.73 -0.21 -10.39
CA SER A 391 -12.99 1.23 -10.22
C SER A 391 -12.60 1.95 -11.50
N THR A 392 -13.23 3.10 -11.75
CA THR A 392 -12.93 3.88 -12.95
C THR A 392 -12.08 5.12 -12.60
N LYS A 393 -11.11 5.42 -13.47
CA LYS A 393 -10.25 6.60 -13.41
C LYS A 393 -10.03 7.17 -14.81
N LEU A 394 -9.40 8.32 -14.87
CA LEU A 394 -8.85 8.81 -16.12
C LEU A 394 -7.59 8.05 -16.51
N VAL A 395 -7.23 8.13 -17.77
CA VAL A 395 -6.03 7.52 -18.34
C VAL A 395 -5.21 8.61 -19.04
N ARG A 396 -3.91 8.51 -18.97
CA ARG A 396 -2.97 9.34 -19.72
C ARG A 396 -1.85 8.44 -20.23
N CYS A 397 -1.73 8.31 -21.52
CA CYS A 397 -0.74 7.45 -22.13
C CYS A 397 0.63 8.13 -22.21
N VAL A 398 1.67 7.31 -22.24
CA VAL A 398 3.06 7.73 -22.36
C VAL A 398 3.77 6.93 -23.43
N ARG A 399 4.80 7.49 -24.07
CA ARG A 399 5.73 6.81 -24.93
C ARG A 399 7.16 7.32 -24.71
N ALA A 400 8.12 6.55 -25.14
CA ALA A 400 9.50 6.96 -25.22
C ALA A 400 10.16 6.32 -26.44
N ASP A 401 11.18 6.96 -26.98
CA ASP A 401 11.95 6.37 -28.07
C ASP A 401 12.65 5.09 -27.59
N ASN A 402 12.81 4.12 -28.49
CA ASN A 402 13.41 2.80 -28.22
C ASN A 402 12.69 2.01 -27.12
N ASN A 403 11.40 2.22 -26.88
CA ASN A 403 10.62 1.60 -25.82
C ASN A 403 11.25 1.77 -24.42
N ALA A 404 11.98 2.84 -24.20
CA ALA A 404 12.56 3.13 -22.88
C ALA A 404 11.47 3.41 -21.83
N ALA A 405 11.77 3.09 -20.58
CA ALA A 405 10.85 3.28 -19.46
C ALA A 405 11.59 3.54 -18.14
N TYR A 406 11.07 4.46 -17.35
CA TYR A 406 11.62 4.73 -16.02
C TYR A 406 10.94 3.83 -14.98
N HIS A 407 11.52 2.67 -14.74
CA HIS A 407 11.01 1.71 -13.77
C HIS A 407 12.11 0.99 -12.99
N ASN A 408 13.07 0.44 -13.71
CA ASN A 408 14.11 -0.39 -13.13
C ASN A 408 15.09 0.43 -12.31
N LEU A 409 15.61 -0.19 -11.26
CA LEU A 409 16.69 0.33 -10.44
C LEU A 409 18.03 -0.14 -11.00
N ASP A 410 19.02 0.74 -10.97
CA ASP A 410 20.42 0.42 -11.24
C ASP A 410 21.22 0.76 -9.98
N LEU A 411 21.20 -0.19 -9.03
CA LEU A 411 21.76 -0.02 -7.70
C LEU A 411 23.18 -0.60 -7.61
N VAL A 412 24.07 0.13 -6.98
CA VAL A 412 25.44 -0.29 -6.68
C VAL A 412 25.69 -0.11 -5.19
N ASP A 413 26.06 -1.20 -4.52
CA ASP A 413 26.55 -1.16 -3.14
C ASP A 413 28.01 -0.69 -3.14
N ASN A 414 28.26 0.50 -2.58
CA ASN A 414 29.60 1.11 -2.54
C ASN A 414 30.51 0.46 -1.49
N LYS A 415 30.03 -0.49 -0.70
CA LYS A 415 30.78 -1.21 0.35
C LYS A 415 31.30 -0.33 1.50
N ASP A 416 30.73 0.85 1.66
CA ASP A 416 31.04 1.80 2.71
C ASP A 416 29.80 2.18 3.56
N GLY A 417 28.70 1.46 3.35
CA GLY A 417 27.40 1.72 3.97
C GLY A 417 26.52 2.63 3.13
N THR A 418 26.89 2.90 1.88
CA THR A 418 26.09 3.68 0.93
C THR A 418 25.70 2.86 -0.29
N VAL A 419 24.59 3.26 -0.92
CA VAL A 419 24.11 2.68 -2.19
C VAL A 419 23.96 3.79 -3.20
N THR A 420 24.55 3.62 -4.39
CA THR A 420 24.35 4.53 -5.51
C THR A 420 23.24 4.00 -6.43
N GLU A 421 22.27 4.86 -6.77
CA GLU A 421 21.27 4.60 -7.79
C GLU A 421 21.65 5.36 -9.06
N ASN A 422 22.03 4.63 -10.12
CA ASN A 422 22.68 5.20 -11.28
C ASN A 422 21.74 5.92 -12.25
N VAL A 423 20.44 5.58 -12.27
CA VAL A 423 19.46 6.25 -13.15
C VAL A 423 19.23 7.68 -12.68
N THR A 424 18.99 7.87 -11.39
CA THR A 424 18.72 9.20 -10.80
C THR A 424 19.97 9.94 -10.36
N LYS A 425 21.13 9.27 -10.38
CA LYS A 425 22.41 9.80 -9.88
C LYS A 425 22.30 10.23 -8.42
N ARG A 426 21.83 9.34 -7.56
CA ARG A 426 21.67 9.59 -6.13
C ARG A 426 22.45 8.57 -5.31
N MET A 427 23.02 9.04 -4.22
CA MET A 427 23.66 8.18 -3.21
C MET A 427 22.81 8.16 -1.95
N TRP A 428 22.52 6.98 -1.46
CA TRP A 428 21.62 6.71 -0.35
C TRP A 428 22.34 6.16 0.85
N GLN A 429 21.93 6.55 2.03
CA GLN A 429 22.26 5.87 3.27
C GLN A 429 21.70 4.44 3.20
N GLN A 430 22.56 3.42 3.29
CA GLN A 430 22.17 2.02 3.21
C GLN A 430 21.42 1.59 4.47
N ASN A 431 22.07 1.76 5.64
CA ASN A 431 21.52 1.39 6.93
C ASN A 431 20.97 2.60 7.67
N ILE A 432 19.81 2.44 8.29
CA ILE A 432 19.21 3.49 9.14
C ILE A 432 19.53 3.22 10.62
N ASP A 433 19.33 4.21 11.47
CA ASP A 433 19.58 4.09 12.92
C ASP A 433 18.35 3.59 13.71
N PHE A 434 17.27 3.21 13.04
CA PHE A 434 15.99 2.76 13.60
C PHE A 434 15.29 3.72 14.57
N ASN A 435 15.80 4.94 14.72
CA ASN A 435 15.11 5.96 15.51
C ASN A 435 14.01 6.61 14.67
N ARG A 436 12.81 6.65 15.23
CA ARG A 436 11.72 7.43 14.66
C ARG A 436 11.79 8.87 15.13
N ARG A 437 11.50 9.79 14.24
CA ARG A 437 11.63 11.24 14.45
C ARG A 437 10.41 11.97 13.92
N LYS A 438 10.11 13.10 14.52
CA LYS A 438 9.23 14.09 13.90
C LYS A 438 9.87 14.64 12.63
N TRP A 439 9.06 15.27 11.80
CA TRP A 439 9.53 15.72 10.49
C TRP A 439 10.72 16.68 10.56
N GLU A 440 10.64 17.73 11.37
CA GLU A 440 11.76 18.68 11.54
C GLU A 440 13.02 18.02 12.14
N GLU A 441 12.84 17.09 13.05
CA GLU A 441 13.95 16.32 13.62
C GLU A 441 14.62 15.44 12.55
N SER A 442 13.85 14.95 11.55
CA SER A 442 14.39 14.19 10.42
C SER A 442 15.17 15.07 9.45
N LEU A 443 14.71 16.30 9.19
CA LEU A 443 15.49 17.29 8.43
C LEU A 443 16.84 17.55 9.11
N GLN A 444 16.82 17.91 10.39
CA GLN A 444 18.02 18.19 11.17
C GLN A 444 18.97 16.99 11.28
N TYR A 445 18.41 15.77 11.40
CA TYR A 445 19.23 14.56 11.45
C TYR A 445 20.04 14.39 10.18
N CYS A 446 19.43 14.50 9.00
CA CYS A 446 20.14 14.36 7.75
C CYS A 446 21.12 15.51 7.50
N GLU A 447 20.75 16.76 7.78
CA GLU A 447 21.63 17.93 7.63
C GLU A 447 22.89 17.87 8.50
N ASN A 448 22.82 17.20 9.65
CA ASN A 448 23.93 17.05 10.57
C ASN A 448 24.64 15.68 10.47
N LEU A 449 24.23 14.84 9.51
CA LEU A 449 24.77 13.50 9.39
C LEU A 449 26.20 13.53 8.82
N ASP A 450 27.16 12.98 9.58
CA ASP A 450 28.48 12.61 9.10
C ASP A 450 28.49 11.07 8.92
N TYR A 451 28.49 10.62 7.67
CA TYR A 451 28.34 9.21 7.37
C TYR A 451 29.08 8.85 6.07
N ALA A 452 29.82 7.73 6.12
CA ALA A 452 30.63 7.25 4.99
C ALA A 452 31.60 8.32 4.44
N GLY A 453 32.13 9.22 5.30
CA GLY A 453 33.04 10.29 4.90
C GLY A 453 32.40 11.48 4.18
N HIS A 454 31.06 11.59 4.22
CA HIS A 454 30.30 12.67 3.63
C HIS A 454 29.47 13.41 4.67
N THR A 455 29.34 14.73 4.52
CA THR A 455 28.60 15.63 5.41
C THR A 455 27.55 16.48 4.69
N ASP A 456 27.27 16.16 3.43
CA ASP A 456 26.31 16.86 2.58
C ASP A 456 25.00 16.05 2.39
N TRP A 457 24.66 15.29 3.42
CA TRP A 457 23.41 14.53 3.48
C TRP A 457 22.21 15.47 3.67
N ARG A 458 21.08 15.06 3.11
CA ARG A 458 19.79 15.73 3.30
C ARG A 458 18.64 14.71 3.36
N LEU A 459 17.49 15.13 3.84
CA LEU A 459 16.29 14.32 3.72
C LEU A 459 15.85 14.25 2.25
N PRO A 460 15.57 13.07 1.67
CA PRO A 460 15.12 12.95 0.29
C PRO A 460 13.74 13.59 0.09
N ASN A 461 13.51 14.15 -1.07
CA ASN A 461 12.18 14.59 -1.45
C ASN A 461 11.26 13.41 -1.82
N PHE A 462 9.98 13.69 -1.99
CA PHE A 462 9.00 12.62 -2.19
C PHE A 462 9.22 11.83 -3.50
N LYS A 463 9.61 12.48 -4.60
CA LYS A 463 9.93 11.79 -5.85
C LYS A 463 11.18 10.90 -5.72
N GLU A 464 12.17 11.36 -4.99
CA GLU A 464 13.36 10.57 -4.68
C GLU A 464 13.01 9.34 -3.82
N MET A 465 12.14 9.50 -2.81
CA MET A 465 11.67 8.35 -2.01
C MET A 465 10.95 7.30 -2.87
N ILE A 466 10.11 7.74 -3.80
CA ILE A 466 9.42 6.85 -4.75
C ILE A 466 10.42 6.19 -5.71
N SER A 467 11.51 6.87 -6.07
CA SER A 467 12.47 6.37 -7.07
C SER A 467 13.15 5.07 -6.68
N ILE A 468 13.42 4.84 -5.39
CA ILE A 468 14.05 3.59 -4.90
C ILE A 468 13.04 2.50 -4.54
N GLY A 469 11.74 2.78 -4.63
CA GLY A 469 10.71 1.77 -4.45
C GLY A 469 10.74 0.71 -5.55
N ASP A 470 10.59 -0.55 -5.20
CA ASP A 470 10.35 -1.65 -6.15
C ASP A 470 8.85 -2.02 -6.11
N PHE A 471 8.10 -1.50 -7.04
CA PHE A 471 6.65 -1.69 -7.10
C PHE A 471 6.23 -3.09 -7.62
N ASN A 472 7.19 -3.96 -7.96
CA ASN A 472 6.93 -5.37 -8.24
C ASN A 472 7.04 -6.23 -6.97
N LYS A 473 7.56 -5.65 -5.87
CA LYS A 473 7.73 -6.29 -4.57
C LYS A 473 6.83 -5.65 -3.52
N PHE A 474 6.64 -6.36 -2.44
CA PHE A 474 5.94 -5.84 -1.26
C PHE A 474 6.46 -6.52 -0.01
N ASN A 475 6.34 -5.80 1.09
CA ASN A 475 6.70 -6.26 2.43
C ASN A 475 8.12 -6.87 2.55
N PRO A 476 9.16 -6.15 2.05
CA PRO A 476 9.17 -4.75 1.63
C PRO A 476 9.03 -4.54 0.11
N SER A 477 8.60 -3.34 -0.30
CA SER A 477 8.62 -2.81 -1.66
C SER A 477 9.90 -2.02 -1.93
N ILE A 478 11.02 -2.61 -1.61
CA ILE A 478 12.38 -2.09 -1.82
C ILE A 478 13.33 -3.27 -1.97
N ASP A 479 14.47 -3.07 -2.57
CA ASP A 479 15.44 -4.15 -2.74
C ASP A 479 16.21 -4.42 -1.44
N GLU A 480 15.97 -5.60 -0.83
CA GLU A 480 16.56 -6.00 0.44
C GLU A 480 18.04 -6.36 0.33
N GLU A 481 18.56 -6.65 -0.86
CA GLU A 481 19.99 -6.87 -1.07
C GLU A 481 20.76 -5.56 -0.86
N PHE A 482 20.18 -4.44 -1.29
CA PHE A 482 20.80 -3.12 -1.16
C PHE A 482 20.34 -2.36 0.09
N PHE A 483 19.14 -2.62 0.60
CA PHE A 483 18.56 -1.95 1.77
C PHE A 483 18.02 -2.96 2.79
N PRO A 484 18.90 -3.82 3.38
CA PRO A 484 18.50 -5.02 4.12
C PRO A 484 17.67 -4.74 5.37
N ASP A 485 17.87 -3.58 5.97
CA ASP A 485 17.26 -3.24 7.26
C ASP A 485 16.07 -2.27 7.11
N THR A 486 15.39 -2.28 5.97
CA THR A 486 14.25 -1.37 5.77
C THR A 486 13.01 -1.85 6.54
N PRO A 487 12.58 -1.13 7.60
CA PRO A 487 11.37 -1.48 8.33
C PRO A 487 10.12 -1.38 7.44
N VAL A 488 9.25 -2.36 7.55
CA VAL A 488 7.95 -2.39 6.86
C VAL A 488 6.79 -1.92 7.75
N LYS A 489 7.06 -1.74 9.04
CA LYS A 489 6.17 -1.06 9.99
C LYS A 489 6.55 0.41 10.02
N TYR A 490 5.61 1.31 10.01
CA TYR A 490 5.80 2.76 9.88
C TYR A 490 6.38 3.21 8.52
N LEU A 491 6.32 4.51 8.31
CA LEU A 491 6.73 5.14 7.07
C LEU A 491 8.08 5.86 7.23
N PHE A 492 8.58 6.33 6.11
CA PHE A 492 9.77 7.18 6.05
C PHE A 492 9.36 8.60 5.65
N TRP A 493 9.85 9.60 6.38
CA TRP A 493 9.65 10.99 6.01
C TRP A 493 10.35 11.35 4.70
N SER A 494 9.70 12.18 3.90
CA SER A 494 10.36 12.97 2.85
C SER A 494 10.47 14.43 3.28
N SER A 495 11.35 15.19 2.64
CA SER A 495 11.49 16.64 2.87
C SER A 495 10.33 17.45 2.28
N THR A 496 9.44 16.83 1.50
CA THR A 496 8.37 17.50 0.75
C THR A 496 7.18 17.81 1.65
N ALA A 497 6.77 19.06 1.72
CA ALA A 497 5.56 19.49 2.38
C ALA A 497 4.32 19.13 1.54
N LYS A 498 3.18 18.90 2.20
CA LYS A 498 1.91 18.69 1.51
C LYS A 498 1.15 20.01 1.42
N VAL A 499 1.25 20.67 0.27
CA VAL A 499 0.59 21.97 0.02
C VAL A 499 -0.94 21.86 -0.01
N GLY A 500 -1.62 22.98 0.14
CA GLY A 500 -3.09 23.06 0.15
C GLY A 500 -3.74 22.58 1.45
N THR A 501 -2.95 22.17 2.44
CA THR A 501 -3.40 21.80 3.79
C THR A 501 -3.14 22.90 4.81
N GLU A 502 -2.34 23.89 4.45
CA GLU A 502 -2.02 25.04 5.27
C GLU A 502 -3.21 25.99 5.33
N LYS A 503 -3.65 26.34 6.52
CA LYS A 503 -4.57 27.46 6.86
C LYS A 503 -5.57 27.91 5.77
N GLN A 504 -5.71 27.17 4.67
CA GLN A 504 -6.85 27.41 3.82
C GLN A 504 -8.05 27.14 4.72
N ASN A 505 -8.80 28.22 4.98
CA ASN A 505 -10.17 28.14 5.36
C ASN A 505 -10.85 27.14 4.43
N PHE A 506 -10.68 25.82 4.71
CA PHE A 506 -11.68 24.89 4.27
C PHE A 506 -12.97 25.55 4.68
N ARG A 507 -13.68 26.14 3.72
CA ARG A 507 -15.07 26.51 3.98
C ARG A 507 -15.61 25.30 4.70
N PRO A 508 -15.81 25.36 6.02
CA PRO A 508 -16.37 24.23 6.70
C PRO A 508 -17.61 23.90 5.87
N LEU A 509 -17.81 22.66 5.54
CA LEU A 509 -19.16 22.21 5.23
C LEU A 509 -20.00 22.91 6.28
N PRO A 510 -21.04 23.66 5.88
CA PRO A 510 -21.73 24.60 6.76
C PRO A 510 -21.89 23.95 8.11
N PRO A 511 -21.57 24.62 9.22
CA PRO A 511 -21.52 23.99 10.53
C PRO A 511 -22.87 23.32 10.73
N ARG A 512 -22.92 21.99 10.60
CA ARG A 512 -23.93 21.26 11.33
C ARG A 512 -23.69 21.65 12.76
N LYS A 513 -24.72 22.06 13.45
CA LYS A 513 -24.70 22.78 14.73
C LYS A 513 -24.00 22.08 15.90
N ASP A 514 -23.28 21.00 15.66
CA ASP A 514 -22.66 20.12 16.62
C ASP A 514 -21.14 20.20 16.48
N LYS A 515 -20.58 20.87 17.44
CA LYS A 515 -19.19 21.28 17.51
C LYS A 515 -18.21 20.11 17.59
N GLN A 516 -17.24 20.12 16.65
CA GLN A 516 -15.82 19.81 16.83
C GLN A 516 -15.42 18.58 17.67
N ASP A 517 -14.95 17.55 16.97
CA ASP A 517 -13.99 16.60 17.52
C ASP A 517 -12.61 16.76 16.85
N PRO A 518 -11.55 17.07 17.62
CA PRO A 518 -10.20 17.22 17.08
C PRO A 518 -9.56 15.93 16.59
N SER A 519 -9.94 14.75 17.10
CA SER A 519 -9.17 13.52 16.96
C SER A 519 -9.19 12.89 15.54
N MET A 520 -10.27 13.05 14.78
CA MET A 520 -10.33 12.59 13.38
C MET A 520 -9.58 13.51 12.41
N TYR A 521 -9.36 14.75 12.82
CA TYR A 521 -8.63 15.73 12.01
C TYR A 521 -7.11 15.66 12.19
N ASP A 522 -6.63 14.88 13.16
CA ASP A 522 -5.20 14.61 13.33
C ASP A 522 -4.57 13.91 12.12
N LEU A 523 -5.34 13.11 11.43
CA LEU A 523 -4.91 12.57 10.14
C LEU A 523 -4.86 13.64 9.02
N ARG A 524 -5.52 14.79 9.22
CA ARG A 524 -5.68 15.86 8.24
C ARG A 524 -5.28 17.25 8.76
N GLY A 525 -4.47 17.36 9.81
CA GLY A 525 -3.82 18.62 10.19
C GLY A 525 -4.62 19.64 10.97
N LYS A 526 -5.51 19.27 11.89
CA LYS A 526 -6.22 20.24 12.78
C LYS A 526 -5.77 20.27 14.23
N ALA A 527 -4.83 19.44 14.62
CA ALA A 527 -4.23 19.51 15.96
C ALA A 527 -2.89 20.27 15.96
N GLY A 528 -2.80 21.38 15.24
CA GLY A 528 -1.65 22.29 15.35
C GLY A 528 -0.39 21.87 14.62
N GLY A 529 -0.49 21.25 13.43
CA GLY A 529 0.66 20.95 12.56
C GLY A 529 0.22 20.81 11.12
N SER A 530 1.17 20.98 10.19
CA SER A 530 0.96 20.81 8.75
C SER A 530 1.15 19.35 8.33
N LEU A 531 0.70 18.99 7.13
CA LEU A 531 0.94 17.67 6.58
C LEU A 531 2.26 17.66 5.79
N ARG A 532 3.00 16.55 5.94
CA ARG A 532 4.23 16.26 5.21
C ARG A 532 4.11 14.92 4.50
N TRP A 533 4.78 14.77 3.37
CA TRP A 533 4.75 13.52 2.62
C TRP A 533 5.66 12.47 3.27
N ALA A 534 5.19 11.23 3.29
CA ALA A 534 5.92 10.07 3.74
C ALA A 534 5.63 8.87 2.84
N VAL A 535 6.57 7.94 2.74
CA VAL A 535 6.47 6.71 1.93
C VAL A 535 6.53 5.49 2.83
N GLY A 536 5.64 4.53 2.60
CA GLY A 536 5.65 3.23 3.28
C GLY A 536 6.25 2.15 2.39
N TYR A 537 7.37 1.59 2.78
CA TYR A 537 8.00 0.50 2.01
C TYR A 537 7.41 -0.89 2.28
N SER A 538 6.29 -0.99 2.97
CA SER A 538 5.48 -2.21 2.93
C SER A 538 4.83 -2.40 1.56
N THR A 539 4.43 -1.31 0.90
CA THR A 539 3.75 -1.34 -0.41
C THR A 539 4.32 -0.38 -1.44
N GLY A 540 5.03 0.67 -1.02
CA GLY A 540 5.46 1.77 -1.87
C GLY A 540 4.47 2.96 -1.90
N ALA A 541 3.38 2.89 -1.14
CA ALA A 541 2.37 3.96 -1.11
C ALA A 541 2.89 5.24 -0.43
N GLY A 542 2.35 6.38 -0.88
CA GLY A 542 2.71 7.71 -0.38
C GLY A 542 1.55 8.43 0.31
N TYR A 543 1.80 8.94 1.52
CA TYR A 543 0.79 9.52 2.39
C TYR A 543 1.19 10.91 2.89
N GLY A 544 0.21 11.80 3.01
CA GLY A 544 0.36 13.05 3.75
C GLY A 544 0.04 12.84 5.24
N LEU A 545 1.02 13.01 6.11
CA LEU A 545 0.90 12.79 7.55
C LEU A 545 1.21 14.07 8.33
N ASN A 546 0.63 14.16 9.55
CA ASN A 546 0.94 15.27 10.46
C ASN A 546 2.43 15.25 10.85
N GLU A 547 3.11 16.38 10.73
CA GLU A 547 4.56 16.56 10.98
C GLU A 547 5.02 16.19 12.38
N ASN A 548 4.10 16.14 13.36
CA ASN A 548 4.40 15.75 14.74
C ASN A 548 4.40 14.22 14.96
N ARG A 549 4.10 13.42 13.92
CA ARG A 549 4.24 11.98 14.00
C ARG A 549 5.71 11.58 13.92
N GLU A 550 6.04 10.47 14.56
CA GLU A 550 7.40 9.92 14.53
C GLU A 550 7.49 8.82 13.48
N MET A 551 8.33 9.04 12.46
CA MET A 551 8.59 8.12 11.35
C MET A 551 10.08 7.87 11.20
N TYR A 552 10.44 6.87 10.40
CA TYR A 552 11.84 6.59 10.07
C TYR A 552 12.43 7.65 9.15
N THR A 553 13.76 7.69 9.14
CA THR A 553 14.55 8.62 8.33
C THR A 553 15.61 7.85 7.56
N ARG A 554 15.71 8.09 6.26
CA ARG A 554 16.81 7.64 5.39
C ARG A 554 17.33 8.85 4.64
N CYS A 555 18.62 9.10 4.71
CA CYS A 555 19.21 10.27 4.08
C CYS A 555 19.72 9.98 2.68
N ILE A 556 19.84 11.04 1.88
CA ILE A 556 20.30 11.02 0.50
C ILE A 556 21.32 12.14 0.29
N ARG A 557 22.19 11.98 -0.69
CA ARG A 557 23.05 13.05 -1.19
C ARG A 557 23.18 13.00 -2.71
N ASN A 558 23.63 14.10 -3.29
CA ASN A 558 24.04 14.14 -4.68
C ASN A 558 25.54 13.82 -4.73
N PRO A 559 25.99 12.77 -5.46
CA PRO A 559 27.40 12.45 -5.60
C PRO A 559 28.18 13.50 -6.34
#